data_df3b7f8567530a6b340007c11e21583e
#
_entry.id   df3b7f8567530a6b340007c11e21583e
#
_cell.length_a   1.000
_cell.length_b   1.000
_cell.length_c   1.000
_cell.angle_alpha   90.00
_cell.angle_beta   90.00
_cell.angle_gamma   90.00
#
_symmetry.space_group_name_H-M   'P 1'
#
loop_
_entity.id
_entity.type
_entity.pdbx_description
1 polymer ?
#
loop_
_entity_poly.entity_id
_entity_poly.type
_entity_poly.pdbx_seq_one_letter_code
_entity_poly.pdbx_strand_id
1 'polypeptide(L)'
;NSNDLLVLNDTRVIPARLLLQKESGGKVELILERILDSKKMIVQLRSNRSLKNATLLFLNGEKKFQIEEKINDMFLLAYLGEGKVMNIFENLGHIPLPPYIKRNDESLDGERYQTVYSNTLGAVAAPTAGLHFTNSMLDELKRKGINITNLTLHIGAGTFQPVREPDITKHKMHSEKISISQNTVDKIVATKNRGGRIIAIGTTVVRGLESAVVNGKLTSYDGETDIFIYPGYKFKVVDVLLTNFHLPESTLLMLVCAFGGKDNILKAYHHAIREKYRFYSYGDAMLIMK
;
A
#
# COMPACT_ATOMS: atom_id res chain seq x y z
N ASN A 1 16.34 -0.92 20.65
CA ASN A 1 16.72 -1.63 21.86
C ASN A 1 15.63 -2.63 22.25
N SER A 2 15.86 -3.47 23.28
CA SER A 2 14.94 -4.54 23.73
C SER A 2 13.59 -4.05 24.24
N ASN A 3 13.47 -2.76 24.58
CA ASN A 3 12.21 -2.16 25.01
C ASN A 3 11.32 -1.75 23.82
N ASP A 4 11.88 -1.63 22.62
CA ASP A 4 11.17 -1.17 21.43
C ASP A 4 10.27 -2.25 20.85
N LEU A 5 9.25 -1.83 20.09
CA LEU A 5 8.34 -2.69 19.36
C LEU A 5 8.38 -2.36 17.88
N LEU A 6 8.70 -3.34 17.04
CA LEU A 6 8.52 -3.25 15.60
C LEU A 6 7.08 -3.56 15.24
N VAL A 7 6.47 -2.70 14.43
CA VAL A 7 5.15 -2.92 13.85
C VAL A 7 5.30 -3.06 12.34
N LEU A 8 4.80 -4.17 11.80
CA LEU A 8 4.89 -4.56 10.39
C LEU A 8 3.50 -4.53 9.75
N ASN A 9 3.44 -4.38 8.43
CA ASN A 9 2.22 -4.58 7.65
C ASN A 9 2.30 -5.96 6.99
N ASP A 10 1.48 -6.91 7.42
CA ASP A 10 1.50 -8.30 6.94
C ASP A 10 0.61 -8.56 5.73
N THR A 11 0.16 -7.50 5.06
CA THR A 11 -0.61 -7.66 3.83
C THR A 11 0.18 -8.40 2.76
N ARG A 12 -0.52 -9.23 1.98
CA ARG A 12 0.04 -9.99 0.86
C ARG A 12 -0.56 -9.51 -0.46
N VAL A 13 0.30 -9.26 -1.44
CA VAL A 13 -0.10 -8.80 -2.77
C VAL A 13 -0.78 -9.94 -3.52
N ILE A 14 -1.90 -9.62 -4.17
CA ILE A 14 -2.62 -10.53 -5.08
C ILE A 14 -2.26 -10.20 -6.54
N PRO A 15 -2.40 -11.14 -7.48
CA PRO A 15 -2.16 -10.89 -8.91
C PRO A 15 -3.29 -10.01 -9.50
N ALA A 16 -3.37 -8.77 -9.07
CA ALA A 16 -4.50 -7.85 -9.26
C ALA A 16 -4.54 -7.17 -10.64
N ARG A 17 -3.67 -7.53 -11.58
CA ARG A 17 -3.56 -6.90 -12.91
C ARG A 17 -4.00 -7.87 -14.01
N LEU A 18 -4.87 -7.41 -14.92
CA LEU A 18 -5.27 -8.15 -16.12
C LEU A 18 -5.00 -7.32 -17.38
N LEU A 19 -4.57 -8.01 -18.44
CA LEU A 19 -4.39 -7.44 -19.77
C LEU A 19 -5.58 -7.83 -20.65
N LEU A 20 -6.44 -6.87 -20.94
CA LEU A 20 -7.70 -7.04 -21.64
C LEU A 20 -7.68 -6.39 -23.01
N GLN A 21 -8.69 -6.68 -23.80
CA GLN A 21 -8.95 -6.03 -25.09
C GLN A 21 -10.40 -5.56 -25.17
N LYS A 22 -10.63 -4.47 -25.91
CA LYS A 22 -11.97 -4.08 -26.37
C LYS A 22 -12.38 -4.95 -27.54
N GLU A 23 -13.65 -4.97 -27.88
CA GLU A 23 -14.16 -5.60 -29.12
C GLU A 23 -13.44 -5.10 -30.38
N SER A 24 -13.04 -3.83 -30.42
CA SER A 24 -12.25 -3.23 -31.49
C SER A 24 -10.77 -3.62 -31.51
N GLY A 25 -10.32 -4.55 -30.67
CA GLY A 25 -8.92 -4.97 -30.51
C GLY A 25 -8.04 -4.02 -29.68
N GLY A 26 -8.55 -2.88 -29.24
CA GLY A 26 -7.80 -1.92 -28.44
C GLY A 26 -7.42 -2.50 -27.07
N LYS A 27 -6.14 -2.41 -26.68
CA LYS A 27 -5.61 -2.89 -25.41
C LYS A 27 -6.17 -2.10 -24.23
N VAL A 28 -6.49 -2.80 -23.15
CA VAL A 28 -6.94 -2.23 -21.86
C VAL A 28 -6.19 -2.93 -20.74
N GLU A 29 -5.51 -2.17 -19.90
CA GLU A 29 -4.94 -2.65 -18.64
C GLU A 29 -5.96 -2.44 -17.54
N LEU A 30 -6.26 -3.50 -16.80
CA LEU A 30 -7.13 -3.49 -15.63
C LEU A 30 -6.28 -3.72 -14.38
N ILE A 31 -6.45 -2.86 -13.38
CA ILE A 31 -5.90 -3.06 -12.04
C ILE A 31 -7.07 -3.10 -11.05
N LEU A 32 -7.19 -4.19 -10.34
CA LEU A 32 -8.21 -4.39 -9.31
C LEU A 32 -7.97 -3.39 -8.16
N GLU A 33 -9.02 -2.71 -7.74
CA GLU A 33 -9.01 -1.89 -6.53
C GLU A 33 -9.75 -2.61 -5.39
N ARG A 34 -10.94 -3.13 -5.69
CA ARG A 34 -11.80 -3.79 -4.70
C ARG A 34 -12.76 -4.77 -5.35
N ILE A 35 -12.95 -5.93 -4.74
CA ILE A 35 -14.04 -6.85 -5.05
C ILE A 35 -15.23 -6.48 -4.15
N LEU A 36 -16.40 -6.26 -4.76
CA LEU A 36 -17.64 -5.94 -4.06
C LEU A 36 -18.43 -7.21 -3.73
N ASP A 37 -18.51 -8.12 -4.69
CA ASP A 37 -19.16 -9.43 -4.55
C ASP A 37 -18.56 -10.45 -5.53
N SER A 38 -19.21 -11.60 -5.71
CA SER A 38 -18.69 -12.64 -6.61
C SER A 38 -18.62 -12.23 -8.09
N LYS A 39 -19.31 -11.16 -8.49
CA LYS A 39 -19.46 -10.72 -9.87
C LYS A 39 -19.09 -9.26 -10.11
N LYS A 40 -19.00 -8.43 -9.07
CA LYS A 40 -18.76 -6.99 -9.19
C LYS A 40 -17.48 -6.57 -8.54
N MET A 41 -16.79 -5.62 -9.17
CA MET A 41 -15.53 -5.09 -8.69
C MET A 41 -15.35 -3.63 -9.09
N ILE A 42 -14.59 -2.91 -8.28
CA ILE A 42 -14.06 -1.58 -8.61
C ILE A 42 -12.64 -1.75 -9.11
N VAL A 43 -12.33 -1.10 -10.23
CA VAL A 43 -11.03 -1.22 -10.90
C VAL A 43 -10.55 0.12 -11.43
N GLN A 44 -9.23 0.24 -11.62
CA GLN A 44 -8.64 1.23 -12.49
C GLN A 44 -8.49 0.64 -13.89
N LEU A 45 -8.84 1.42 -14.93
CA LEU A 45 -8.67 1.02 -16.33
C LEU A 45 -7.77 2.02 -17.05
N ARG A 46 -6.76 1.51 -17.74
CA ARG A 46 -5.90 2.31 -18.63
C ARG A 46 -6.08 1.86 -20.07
N SER A 47 -6.32 2.80 -20.96
CA SER A 47 -6.53 2.56 -22.38
C SER A 47 -6.15 3.80 -23.20
N ASN A 48 -5.67 3.61 -24.42
CA ASN A 48 -5.31 4.71 -25.32
C ASN A 48 -6.50 5.58 -25.76
N ARG A 49 -7.73 5.06 -25.66
CA ARG A 49 -8.96 5.82 -25.97
C ARG A 49 -9.91 5.73 -24.79
N SER A 50 -10.76 6.73 -24.63
CA SER A 50 -11.77 6.77 -23.55
C SER A 50 -12.63 5.51 -23.53
N LEU A 51 -12.95 5.07 -22.33
CA LEU A 51 -13.84 3.95 -22.05
C LEU A 51 -15.21 4.52 -21.65
N LYS A 52 -16.27 3.90 -22.15
CA LYS A 52 -17.67 4.30 -21.91
C LYS A 52 -18.39 3.18 -21.13
N ASN A 53 -19.50 3.53 -20.50
CA ASN A 53 -20.43 2.55 -19.93
C ASN A 53 -20.86 1.56 -21.02
N ALA A 54 -21.23 0.34 -20.61
CA ALA A 54 -21.56 -0.79 -21.48
C ALA A 54 -20.42 -1.30 -22.38
N THR A 55 -19.17 -0.74 -22.29
CA THR A 55 -18.03 -1.28 -23.04
C THR A 55 -17.75 -2.71 -22.55
N LEU A 56 -17.65 -3.63 -23.51
CA LEU A 56 -17.29 -5.03 -23.27
C LEU A 56 -15.77 -5.19 -23.32
N LEU A 57 -15.23 -5.95 -22.37
CA LEU A 57 -13.81 -6.25 -22.29
C LEU A 57 -13.59 -7.75 -22.39
N PHE A 58 -12.61 -8.12 -23.20
CA PHE A 58 -12.28 -9.48 -23.58
C PHE A 58 -10.96 -9.89 -22.95
N LEU A 59 -10.90 -11.11 -22.44
CA LEU A 59 -9.69 -11.76 -21.93
C LEU A 59 -9.49 -13.05 -22.74
N ASN A 60 -8.35 -13.19 -23.39
CA ASN A 60 -8.03 -14.33 -24.28
C ASN A 60 -9.10 -14.62 -25.35
N GLY A 61 -9.70 -13.55 -25.92
CA GLY A 61 -10.73 -13.66 -26.95
C GLY A 61 -12.15 -13.89 -26.43
N GLU A 62 -12.32 -14.15 -25.14
CA GLU A 62 -13.64 -14.35 -24.52
C GLU A 62 -14.13 -13.07 -23.83
N LYS A 63 -15.43 -12.76 -24.00
CA LYS A 63 -16.09 -11.68 -23.29
C LYS A 63 -16.19 -12.00 -21.82
N LYS A 64 -15.43 -11.29 -20.99
CA LYS A 64 -15.35 -11.57 -19.54
C LYS A 64 -15.89 -10.45 -18.67
N PHE A 65 -15.84 -9.20 -19.11
CA PHE A 65 -16.25 -8.07 -18.28
C PHE A 65 -17.06 -7.03 -19.05
N GLN A 66 -17.89 -6.29 -18.33
CA GLN A 66 -18.64 -5.14 -18.83
C GLN A 66 -18.45 -3.96 -17.89
N ILE A 67 -18.21 -2.79 -18.44
CA ILE A 67 -18.19 -1.54 -17.69
C ILE A 67 -19.64 -1.15 -17.38
N GLU A 68 -20.02 -1.15 -16.12
CA GLU A 68 -21.35 -0.69 -15.68
C GLU A 68 -21.37 0.82 -15.52
N GLU A 69 -20.38 1.37 -14.79
CA GLU A 69 -20.36 2.77 -14.43
C GLU A 69 -18.93 3.27 -14.29
N LYS A 70 -18.72 4.57 -14.54
CA LYS A 70 -17.50 5.29 -14.18
C LYS A 70 -17.72 6.05 -12.88
N ILE A 71 -16.92 5.75 -11.85
CA ILE A 71 -16.98 6.34 -10.51
C ILE A 71 -15.69 7.12 -10.28
N ASN A 72 -15.71 8.43 -10.46
CA ASN A 72 -14.52 9.29 -10.43
C ASN A 72 -13.44 8.81 -11.41
N ASP A 73 -12.25 8.45 -10.91
CA ASP A 73 -11.14 7.91 -11.70
C ASP A 73 -11.16 6.37 -11.81
N MET A 74 -12.20 5.72 -11.29
CA MET A 74 -12.36 4.27 -11.27
C MET A 74 -13.59 3.83 -12.10
N PHE A 75 -13.74 2.52 -12.24
CA PHE A 75 -14.86 1.90 -12.96
C PHE A 75 -15.47 0.77 -12.14
N LEU A 76 -16.79 0.72 -12.12
CA LEU A 76 -17.54 -0.45 -11.67
C LEU A 76 -17.65 -1.43 -12.85
N LEU A 77 -17.14 -2.64 -12.67
CA LEU A 77 -17.21 -3.71 -13.65
C LEU A 77 -18.08 -4.87 -13.17
N ALA A 78 -18.89 -5.40 -14.09
CA ALA A 78 -19.52 -6.68 -13.96
C ALA A 78 -18.66 -7.78 -14.60
N TYR A 79 -18.46 -8.88 -13.90
CA TYR A 79 -17.88 -10.12 -14.40
C TYR A 79 -18.94 -10.99 -15.04
N LEU A 80 -18.79 -11.29 -16.32
CA LEU A 80 -19.78 -12.03 -17.15
C LEU A 80 -19.49 -13.55 -17.23
N GLY A 81 -18.34 -13.99 -16.72
CA GLY A 81 -17.97 -15.40 -16.75
C GLY A 81 -18.62 -16.20 -15.61
N GLU A 82 -18.33 -17.49 -15.59
CA GLU A 82 -18.80 -18.41 -14.54
C GLU A 82 -17.94 -18.32 -13.28
N GLY A 83 -18.51 -18.69 -12.12
CA GLY A 83 -17.81 -18.69 -10.83
C GLY A 83 -17.58 -17.29 -10.25
N LYS A 84 -16.59 -17.18 -9.38
CA LYS A 84 -16.21 -15.93 -8.70
C LYS A 84 -15.17 -15.17 -9.51
N VAL A 85 -15.30 -13.84 -9.56
CA VAL A 85 -14.35 -12.98 -10.25
C VAL A 85 -12.91 -13.12 -9.72
N MET A 86 -12.74 -13.44 -8.43
CA MET A 86 -11.41 -13.65 -7.83
C MET A 86 -10.63 -14.78 -8.51
N ASN A 87 -11.29 -15.85 -8.94
CA ASN A 87 -10.66 -16.99 -9.60
C ASN A 87 -9.95 -16.59 -10.91
N ILE A 88 -10.43 -15.55 -11.63
CA ILE A 88 -9.75 -15.05 -12.82
C ILE A 88 -8.41 -14.40 -12.46
N PHE A 89 -8.40 -13.60 -11.39
CA PHE A 89 -7.16 -12.97 -10.93
C PHE A 89 -6.15 -14.03 -10.43
N GLU A 90 -6.61 -15.02 -9.69
CA GLU A 90 -5.73 -16.12 -9.21
C GLU A 90 -5.10 -16.92 -10.35
N ASN A 91 -5.86 -17.18 -11.43
CA ASN A 91 -5.41 -18.05 -12.52
C ASN A 91 -4.69 -17.29 -13.66
N LEU A 92 -5.11 -16.06 -13.96
CA LEU A 92 -4.67 -15.30 -15.14
C LEU A 92 -4.15 -13.90 -14.79
N GLY A 93 -4.14 -13.55 -13.51
CA GLY A 93 -3.67 -12.25 -13.06
C GLY A 93 -2.16 -12.13 -13.06
N HIS A 94 -1.70 -10.92 -13.20
CA HIS A 94 -0.32 -10.48 -13.12
C HIS A 94 -0.07 -9.68 -11.84
N ILE A 95 1.16 -9.70 -11.35
CA ILE A 95 1.55 -8.84 -10.22
C ILE A 95 1.54 -7.38 -10.67
N PRO A 96 0.81 -6.50 -10.00
CA PRO A 96 0.74 -5.08 -10.37
C PRO A 96 2.00 -4.34 -9.91
N LEU A 97 3.07 -4.42 -10.70
CA LEU A 97 4.31 -3.70 -10.41
C LEU A 97 4.07 -2.19 -10.45
N PRO A 98 4.80 -1.40 -9.62
CA PRO A 98 4.74 0.04 -9.65
C PRO A 98 5.00 0.63 -11.04
N PRO A 99 4.34 1.73 -11.46
CA PRO A 99 4.36 2.23 -12.85
C PRO A 99 5.73 2.73 -13.32
N TYR A 100 6.69 2.97 -12.44
CA TYR A 100 8.07 3.31 -12.81
C TYR A 100 8.92 2.08 -13.15
N ILE A 101 8.44 0.86 -12.90
CA ILE A 101 9.06 -0.39 -13.37
C ILE A 101 8.53 -0.68 -14.77
N LYS A 102 9.31 -0.30 -15.78
CA LYS A 102 8.91 -0.36 -17.21
C LYS A 102 9.16 -1.72 -17.83
N ARG A 103 8.81 -2.82 -17.15
CA ARG A 103 8.82 -4.18 -17.70
C ARG A 103 7.54 -4.91 -17.33
N ASN A 104 7.25 -5.99 -18.02
CA ASN A 104 6.22 -6.91 -17.57
C ASN A 104 6.68 -7.62 -16.29
N ASP A 105 5.72 -8.10 -15.51
CA ASP A 105 6.00 -8.97 -14.39
C ASP A 105 6.53 -10.33 -14.87
N GLU A 106 7.39 -10.92 -14.06
CA GLU A 106 7.98 -12.24 -14.24
C GLU A 106 7.49 -13.16 -13.12
N SER A 107 7.62 -14.47 -13.28
CA SER A 107 7.21 -15.46 -12.26
C SER A 107 7.84 -15.18 -10.88
N LEU A 108 9.07 -14.68 -10.87
CA LEU A 108 9.77 -14.29 -9.64
C LEU A 108 9.17 -13.08 -8.91
N ASP A 109 8.42 -12.21 -9.60
CA ASP A 109 7.79 -11.05 -8.95
C ASP A 109 6.69 -11.48 -7.97
N GLY A 110 6.03 -12.60 -8.22
CA GLY A 110 5.06 -13.19 -7.31
C GLY A 110 5.62 -13.48 -5.91
N GLU A 111 6.92 -13.77 -5.83
CA GLU A 111 7.64 -14.00 -4.57
C GLU A 111 8.42 -12.76 -4.11
N ARG A 112 9.10 -12.06 -5.03
CA ARG A 112 9.97 -10.93 -4.70
C ARG A 112 9.23 -9.65 -4.36
N TYR A 113 8.02 -9.46 -4.90
CA TYR A 113 7.17 -8.32 -4.54
C TYR A 113 6.27 -8.64 -3.34
N GLN A 114 6.82 -9.39 -2.37
CA GLN A 114 6.20 -9.77 -1.11
C GLN A 114 7.19 -9.59 0.03
N THR A 115 6.70 -9.22 1.21
CA THR A 115 7.52 -9.29 2.42
C THR A 115 7.63 -10.74 2.91
N VAL A 116 8.73 -11.10 3.56
CA VAL A 116 8.94 -12.46 4.10
C VAL A 116 7.95 -12.84 5.21
N TYR A 117 7.20 -11.87 5.71
CA TYR A 117 6.16 -12.03 6.74
C TYR A 117 4.74 -11.76 6.21
N SER A 118 4.57 -11.63 4.90
CA SER A 118 3.25 -11.41 4.29
C SER A 118 2.33 -12.60 4.55
N ASN A 119 1.10 -12.35 4.99
CA ASN A 119 0.15 -13.37 5.40
C ASN A 119 -1.26 -13.13 4.83
N THR A 120 -1.80 -11.93 4.96
CA THR A 120 -3.20 -11.62 4.66
C THR A 120 -3.36 -11.11 3.24
N LEU A 121 -3.96 -11.91 2.35
CA LEU A 121 -4.19 -11.57 0.93
C LEU A 121 -5.14 -10.37 0.79
N GLY A 122 -4.88 -9.48 -0.18
CA GLY A 122 -5.78 -8.38 -0.53
C GLY A 122 -5.10 -7.10 -1.03
N ALA A 123 -3.78 -6.97 -0.96
CA ALA A 123 -3.09 -5.78 -1.43
C ALA A 123 -2.85 -5.80 -2.94
N VAL A 124 -2.88 -4.62 -3.54
CA VAL A 124 -2.48 -4.38 -4.93
C VAL A 124 -1.00 -3.95 -5.02
N ALA A 125 -0.43 -3.47 -3.91
CA ALA A 125 0.99 -3.14 -3.83
C ALA A 125 1.61 -3.68 -2.55
N ALA A 126 2.92 -4.01 -2.59
CA ALA A 126 3.65 -4.47 -1.42
C ALA A 126 3.97 -3.31 -0.45
N PRO A 127 4.01 -3.56 0.87
CA PRO A 127 4.56 -2.61 1.85
C PRO A 127 6.09 -2.58 1.75
N THR A 128 6.61 -1.79 0.80
CA THR A 128 7.97 -1.91 0.26
C THR A 128 9.08 -1.67 1.27
N ALA A 129 8.86 -0.90 2.33
CA ALA A 129 9.80 -0.79 3.44
C ALA A 129 10.06 -2.15 4.14
N GLY A 130 9.08 -3.04 4.09
CA GLY A 130 9.21 -4.40 4.62
C GLY A 130 10.09 -5.32 3.78
N LEU A 131 10.33 -5.02 2.51
CA LEU A 131 11.20 -5.80 1.63
C LEU A 131 12.68 -5.79 2.06
N HIS A 132 13.07 -4.83 2.90
CA HIS A 132 14.41 -4.77 3.47
C HIS A 132 14.67 -5.85 4.54
N PHE A 133 13.63 -6.49 5.05
CA PHE A 133 13.75 -7.52 6.08
C PHE A 133 13.88 -8.91 5.47
N THR A 134 14.82 -9.68 5.98
CA THR A 134 14.93 -11.12 5.73
C THR A 134 14.46 -11.91 6.97
N ASN A 135 14.15 -13.20 6.80
CA ASN A 135 13.84 -14.06 7.94
C ASN A 135 14.97 -14.07 8.98
N SER A 136 16.23 -14.14 8.52
CA SER A 136 17.40 -14.11 9.42
C SER A 136 17.51 -12.82 10.23
N MET A 137 17.20 -11.65 9.63
CA MET A 137 17.16 -10.36 10.35
C MET A 137 16.05 -10.35 11.40
N LEU A 138 14.86 -10.84 11.07
CA LEU A 138 13.75 -10.91 12.03
C LEU A 138 14.07 -11.84 13.21
N ASP A 139 14.72 -12.97 12.95
CA ASP A 139 15.14 -13.92 13.97
C ASP A 139 16.27 -13.34 14.85
N GLU A 140 17.19 -12.57 14.27
CA GLU A 140 18.21 -11.85 15.03
C GLU A 140 17.58 -10.78 15.94
N LEU A 141 16.62 -10.00 15.44
CA LEU A 141 15.89 -9.01 16.25
C LEU A 141 15.17 -9.67 17.42
N LYS A 142 14.49 -10.81 17.20
CA LYS A 142 13.85 -11.58 18.28
C LYS A 142 14.85 -12.09 19.32
N ARG A 143 16.01 -12.62 18.86
CA ARG A 143 17.08 -13.06 19.76
C ARG A 143 17.66 -11.91 20.61
N LYS A 144 17.67 -10.69 20.09
CA LYS A 144 18.04 -9.46 20.82
C LYS A 144 16.92 -8.95 21.74
N GLY A 145 15.81 -9.67 21.85
CA GLY A 145 14.68 -9.32 22.74
C GLY A 145 13.78 -8.22 22.16
N ILE A 146 13.88 -7.88 20.87
CA ILE A 146 13.03 -6.89 20.24
C ILE A 146 11.69 -7.55 19.89
N ASN A 147 10.60 -7.01 20.43
CA ASN A 147 9.26 -7.49 20.14
C ASN A 147 8.79 -7.05 18.75
N ILE A 148 7.99 -7.92 18.11
CA ILE A 148 7.42 -7.68 16.79
C ILE A 148 5.91 -7.93 16.85
N THR A 149 5.14 -7.09 16.18
CA THR A 149 3.70 -7.28 15.96
C THR A 149 3.31 -6.80 14.57
N ASN A 150 2.10 -7.17 14.15
CA ASN A 150 1.60 -6.85 12.81
C ASN A 150 0.28 -6.09 12.89
N LEU A 151 0.02 -5.31 11.87
CA LEU A 151 -1.31 -4.92 11.43
C LEU A 151 -1.47 -5.33 9.95
N THR A 152 -2.68 -5.35 9.47
CA THR A 152 -2.97 -5.51 8.04
C THR A 152 -3.52 -4.21 7.48
N LEU A 153 -2.87 -3.63 6.47
CA LEU A 153 -3.41 -2.56 5.64
C LEU A 153 -3.25 -2.96 4.19
N HIS A 154 -4.37 -3.15 3.49
CA HIS A 154 -4.37 -3.49 2.06
C HIS A 154 -4.14 -2.25 1.22
N ILE A 155 -2.98 -2.19 0.59
CA ILE A 155 -2.56 -1.05 -0.22
C ILE A 155 -3.26 -1.10 -1.57
N GLY A 156 -4.05 -0.06 -1.88
CA GLY A 156 -4.72 0.10 -3.16
C GLY A 156 -3.82 0.63 -4.27
N ALA A 157 -4.26 0.54 -5.52
CA ALA A 157 -3.54 1.05 -6.69
C ALA A 157 -3.37 2.58 -6.69
N GLY A 158 -4.21 3.29 -5.94
CA GLY A 158 -4.15 4.76 -5.80
C GLY A 158 -2.90 5.29 -5.10
N THR A 159 -2.17 4.45 -4.35
CA THR A 159 -0.96 4.87 -3.61
C THR A 159 0.15 5.44 -4.50
N PHE A 160 0.18 5.07 -5.78
CA PHE A 160 1.17 5.58 -6.75
C PHE A 160 0.69 6.80 -7.53
N GLN A 161 -0.50 7.32 -7.27
CA GLN A 161 -1.00 8.51 -7.97
C GLN A 161 -0.40 9.77 -7.34
N PRO A 162 0.08 10.72 -8.17
CA PRO A 162 0.54 12.01 -7.66
C PRO A 162 -0.64 12.85 -7.18
N VAL A 163 -0.38 13.72 -6.22
CA VAL A 163 -1.34 14.74 -5.81
C VAL A 163 -1.52 15.74 -6.95
N ARG A 164 -2.75 15.93 -7.42
CA ARG A 164 -3.07 16.82 -8.54
C ARG A 164 -3.71 18.13 -8.07
N GLU A 165 -4.15 18.18 -6.83
CA GLU A 165 -4.80 19.34 -6.24
C GLU A 165 -3.76 20.40 -5.84
N PRO A 166 -3.87 21.67 -6.33
CA PRO A 166 -2.99 22.75 -5.92
C PRO A 166 -3.09 23.03 -4.42
N ASP A 167 -4.29 22.90 -3.86
CA ASP A 167 -4.57 23.00 -2.43
C ASP A 167 -4.64 21.60 -1.81
N ILE A 168 -3.57 21.21 -1.13
CA ILE A 168 -3.44 19.87 -0.52
C ILE A 168 -4.57 19.56 0.48
N THR A 169 -5.20 20.58 1.10
CA THR A 169 -6.29 20.37 2.06
C THR A 169 -7.56 19.82 1.40
N LYS A 170 -7.69 19.97 0.08
CA LYS A 170 -8.79 19.45 -0.73
C LYS A 170 -8.52 18.07 -1.32
N HIS A 171 -7.28 17.58 -1.18
CA HIS A 171 -6.94 16.25 -1.67
C HIS A 171 -7.73 15.18 -0.92
N LYS A 172 -8.37 14.29 -1.69
CA LYS A 172 -9.10 13.12 -1.16
C LYS A 172 -8.23 11.88 -1.32
N MET A 173 -7.88 11.29 -0.19
CA MET A 173 -7.19 10.00 -0.18
C MET A 173 -8.13 8.89 -0.64
N HIS A 174 -7.57 7.89 -1.33
CA HIS A 174 -8.27 6.64 -1.55
C HIS A 174 -8.41 5.89 -0.22
N SER A 175 -9.59 5.32 0.00
CA SER A 175 -9.84 4.52 1.19
C SER A 175 -9.16 3.16 1.07
N GLU A 176 -8.46 2.73 2.11
CA GLU A 176 -7.76 1.45 2.20
C GLU A 176 -8.28 0.67 3.40
N LYS A 177 -8.49 -0.65 3.21
CA LYS A 177 -8.92 -1.54 4.29
C LYS A 177 -7.80 -1.78 5.28
N ILE A 178 -8.13 -1.64 6.57
CA ILE A 178 -7.18 -1.83 7.67
C ILE A 178 -7.78 -2.72 8.75
N SER A 179 -6.95 -3.58 9.34
CA SER A 179 -7.28 -4.38 10.52
C SER A 179 -6.15 -4.32 11.54
N ILE A 180 -6.49 -3.99 12.78
CA ILE A 180 -5.58 -3.96 13.94
C ILE A 180 -6.21 -4.76 15.06
N SER A 181 -5.56 -5.85 15.45
CA SER A 181 -6.05 -6.72 16.52
C SER A 181 -5.87 -6.09 17.90
N GLN A 182 -6.70 -6.51 18.86
CA GLN A 182 -6.54 -6.10 20.27
C GLN A 182 -5.15 -6.49 20.81
N ASN A 183 -4.63 -7.66 20.45
CA ASN A 183 -3.27 -8.09 20.84
C ASN A 183 -2.18 -7.10 20.36
N THR A 184 -2.32 -6.53 19.15
CA THR A 184 -1.39 -5.50 18.65
C THR A 184 -1.50 -4.23 19.50
N VAL A 185 -2.71 -3.79 19.82
CA VAL A 185 -2.95 -2.63 20.70
C VAL A 185 -2.32 -2.85 22.06
N ASP A 186 -2.56 -4.01 22.70
CA ASP A 186 -2.03 -4.33 24.02
C ASP A 186 -0.50 -4.31 24.03
N LYS A 187 0.16 -4.86 23.02
CA LYS A 187 1.62 -4.81 22.87
C LYS A 187 2.15 -3.38 22.73
N ILE A 188 1.46 -2.52 21.96
CA ILE A 188 1.83 -1.12 21.79
C ILE A 188 1.71 -0.36 23.11
N VAL A 189 0.58 -0.52 23.80
CA VAL A 189 0.33 0.12 25.10
C VAL A 189 1.38 -0.35 26.14
N ALA A 190 1.62 -1.66 26.25
CA ALA A 190 2.63 -2.20 27.14
C ALA A 190 4.04 -1.68 26.82
N THR A 191 4.37 -1.51 25.54
CA THR A 191 5.65 -0.94 25.11
C THR A 191 5.79 0.51 25.55
N LYS A 192 4.78 1.33 25.33
CA LYS A 192 4.80 2.74 25.75
C LYS A 192 4.86 2.88 27.27
N ASN A 193 4.14 2.05 28.02
CA ASN A 193 4.15 2.06 29.50
C ASN A 193 5.52 1.74 30.11
N ARG A 194 6.36 0.94 29.43
CA ARG A 194 7.76 0.66 29.86
C ARG A 194 8.79 1.62 29.26
N GLY A 195 8.37 2.70 28.61
CA GLY A 195 9.26 3.71 27.99
C GLY A 195 9.92 3.25 26.69
N GLY A 196 9.41 2.20 26.03
CA GLY A 196 9.85 1.75 24.71
C GLY A 196 9.24 2.56 23.57
N ARG A 197 9.84 2.48 22.39
CA ARG A 197 9.40 3.19 21.17
C ARG A 197 8.62 2.28 20.26
N ILE A 198 7.67 2.86 19.55
CA ILE A 198 6.93 2.19 18.47
C ILE A 198 7.60 2.50 17.14
N ILE A 199 8.20 1.49 16.52
CA ILE A 199 8.95 1.58 15.27
C ILE A 199 8.05 1.08 14.14
N ALA A 200 7.54 1.99 13.32
CA ALA A 200 6.74 1.66 12.16
C ALA A 200 7.61 1.29 10.96
N ILE A 201 7.34 0.13 10.36
CA ILE A 201 7.99 -0.31 9.13
C ILE A 201 7.08 0.01 7.94
N GLY A 202 7.34 1.15 7.33
CA GLY A 202 6.59 1.72 6.21
C GLY A 202 5.52 2.73 6.60
N THR A 203 5.22 3.61 5.64
CA THR A 203 4.18 4.64 5.76
C THR A 203 2.79 4.05 5.96
N THR A 204 2.54 2.84 5.48
CA THR A 204 1.27 2.11 5.66
C THR A 204 1.03 1.75 7.13
N VAL A 205 2.07 1.36 7.86
CA VAL A 205 1.97 1.11 9.30
C VAL A 205 1.67 2.40 10.05
N VAL A 206 2.32 3.51 9.67
CA VAL A 206 2.02 4.83 10.26
C VAL A 206 0.56 5.18 10.04
N ARG A 207 0.07 5.12 8.80
CA ARG A 207 -1.32 5.45 8.48
C ARG A 207 -2.28 4.55 9.25
N GLY A 208 -2.01 3.26 9.31
CA GLY A 208 -2.83 2.31 10.05
C GLY A 208 -2.93 2.65 11.54
N LEU A 209 -1.80 2.82 12.21
CA LEU A 209 -1.79 3.10 13.64
C LEU A 209 -2.42 4.46 13.99
N GLU A 210 -2.10 5.49 13.22
CA GLU A 210 -2.60 6.85 13.48
C GLU A 210 -4.11 6.97 13.21
N SER A 211 -4.68 6.23 12.25
CA SER A 211 -6.12 6.22 11.97
C SER A 211 -6.94 5.47 13.02
N ALA A 212 -6.34 4.55 13.77
CA ALA A 212 -7.02 3.78 14.81
C ALA A 212 -7.05 4.48 16.18
N VAL A 213 -6.66 5.76 16.24
CA VAL A 213 -6.69 6.53 17.49
C VAL A 213 -8.04 7.21 17.67
N VAL A 214 -8.80 6.76 18.66
CA VAL A 214 -10.10 7.32 19.05
C VAL A 214 -9.96 8.01 20.42
N ASN A 215 -10.36 9.25 20.54
CA ASN A 215 -10.28 10.04 21.79
C ASN A 215 -8.88 10.01 22.42
N GLY A 216 -7.83 10.07 21.58
CA GLY A 216 -6.43 10.08 22.04
C GLY A 216 -5.86 8.71 22.43
N LYS A 217 -6.63 7.63 22.32
CA LYS A 217 -6.20 6.26 22.63
C LYS A 217 -6.23 5.38 21.40
N LEU A 218 -5.19 4.56 21.21
CA LEU A 218 -5.18 3.53 20.18
C LEU A 218 -6.19 2.44 20.55
N THR A 219 -7.01 2.04 19.60
CA THR A 219 -8.02 0.98 19.76
C THR A 219 -7.84 -0.10 18.68
N SER A 220 -8.34 -1.31 18.92
CA SER A 220 -8.50 -2.30 17.86
C SER A 220 -9.44 -1.74 16.80
N TYR A 221 -9.17 -2.06 15.55
CA TYR A 221 -9.89 -1.47 14.42
C TYR A 221 -10.00 -2.47 13.27
N ASP A 222 -11.17 -2.58 12.69
CA ASP A 222 -11.41 -3.29 11.42
C ASP A 222 -12.36 -2.45 10.59
N GLY A 223 -11.84 -1.87 9.50
CA GLY A 223 -12.60 -0.92 8.69
C GLY A 223 -11.75 -0.32 7.59
N GLU A 224 -12.05 0.91 7.24
CA GLU A 224 -11.36 1.64 6.18
C GLU A 224 -10.71 2.91 6.72
N THR A 225 -9.61 3.33 6.09
CA THR A 225 -8.92 4.58 6.38
C THR A 225 -8.63 5.36 5.11
N ASP A 226 -8.96 6.63 5.14
CA ASP A 226 -8.60 7.65 4.15
C ASP A 226 -7.71 8.73 4.77
N ILE A 227 -7.05 8.42 5.90
CA ILE A 227 -6.21 9.37 6.62
C ILE A 227 -5.16 9.99 5.70
N PHE A 228 -5.15 11.31 5.64
CA PHE A 228 -4.14 12.10 4.94
C PHE A 228 -3.22 12.79 5.94
N ILE A 229 -1.97 12.34 5.98
CA ILE A 229 -0.95 12.88 6.88
C ILE A 229 -0.01 13.78 6.09
N TYR A 230 0.06 15.05 6.47
CA TYR A 230 0.92 16.07 5.85
C TYR A 230 1.51 17.00 6.93
N PRO A 231 2.48 17.87 6.62
CA PRO A 231 3.13 18.74 7.60
C PRO A 231 2.14 19.51 8.48
N GLY A 232 2.34 19.45 9.79
CA GLY A 232 1.43 19.95 10.83
C GLY A 232 0.67 18.84 11.56
N TYR A 233 0.66 17.60 11.06
CA TYR A 233 0.04 16.46 11.73
C TYR A 233 0.80 16.12 13.04
N LYS A 234 0.03 15.85 14.12
CA LYS A 234 0.57 15.45 15.43
C LYS A 234 0.44 13.95 15.61
N PHE A 235 1.53 13.23 15.44
CA PHE A 235 1.59 11.77 15.64
C PHE A 235 1.35 11.41 17.10
N LYS A 236 0.55 10.38 17.33
CA LYS A 236 0.09 9.95 18.65
C LYS A 236 0.68 8.60 19.06
N VAL A 237 0.98 7.75 18.09
CA VAL A 237 1.39 6.37 18.32
C VAL A 237 2.85 6.15 17.92
N VAL A 238 3.25 6.56 16.72
CA VAL A 238 4.54 6.20 16.13
C VAL A 238 5.66 7.12 16.60
N ASP A 239 6.79 6.53 17.02
CA ASP A 239 7.97 7.24 17.52
C ASP A 239 9.15 7.19 16.53
N VAL A 240 9.25 6.13 15.73
CA VAL A 240 10.32 5.92 14.73
C VAL A 240 9.70 5.36 13.46
N LEU A 241 10.18 5.81 12.30
CA LEU A 241 9.72 5.37 10.99
C LEU A 241 10.89 4.87 10.14
N LEU A 242 10.84 3.62 9.69
CA LEU A 242 11.69 3.12 8.60
C LEU A 242 10.87 3.13 7.31
N THR A 243 11.39 3.79 6.27
CA THR A 243 10.66 3.91 4.99
C THR A 243 11.62 4.09 3.81
N ASN A 244 11.15 3.75 2.60
CA ASN A 244 11.88 4.02 1.35
C ASN A 244 11.90 5.53 1.03
N PHE A 245 12.71 5.91 0.04
CA PHE A 245 12.63 7.23 -0.58
C PHE A 245 11.47 7.28 -1.57
N HIS A 246 10.57 8.25 -1.39
CA HIS A 246 9.33 8.38 -2.15
C HIS A 246 9.44 9.38 -3.30
N LEU A 247 8.48 9.28 -4.24
CA LEU A 247 8.36 10.20 -5.37
C LEU A 247 8.08 11.64 -4.91
N PRO A 248 8.59 12.65 -5.63
CA PRO A 248 8.13 14.02 -5.47
C PRO A 248 6.60 14.12 -5.64
N GLU A 249 5.99 15.13 -5.03
CA GLU A 249 4.54 15.42 -5.13
C GLU A 249 3.63 14.27 -4.71
N SER A 250 4.14 13.30 -3.95
CA SER A 250 3.36 12.18 -3.43
C SER A 250 2.87 12.43 -2.01
N THR A 251 1.71 11.84 -1.68
CA THR A 251 1.17 11.82 -0.30
C THR A 251 2.14 11.16 0.67
N LEU A 252 2.95 10.21 0.20
CA LEU A 252 3.95 9.52 1.00
C LEU A 252 5.12 10.44 1.40
N LEU A 253 5.61 11.28 0.48
CA LEU A 253 6.62 12.28 0.81
C LEU A 253 6.08 13.32 1.80
N MET A 254 4.81 13.71 1.67
CA MET A 254 4.15 14.61 2.61
C MET A 254 4.09 14.02 4.02
N LEU A 255 3.74 12.73 4.16
CA LEU A 255 3.75 12.01 5.44
C LEU A 255 5.16 11.99 6.05
N VAL A 256 6.17 11.68 5.26
CA VAL A 256 7.57 11.63 5.72
C VAL A 256 8.04 13.02 6.16
N CYS A 257 7.68 14.08 5.42
CA CYS A 257 7.96 15.47 5.81
C CYS A 257 7.21 15.87 7.10
N ALA A 258 5.99 15.37 7.30
CA ALA A 258 5.24 15.58 8.55
C ALA A 258 5.94 14.91 9.73
N PHE A 259 6.55 13.73 9.50
CA PHE A 259 7.20 12.94 10.55
C PHE A 259 8.57 13.49 10.96
N GLY A 260 9.45 13.74 10.00
CA GLY A 260 10.86 14.12 10.24
C GLY A 260 11.13 15.63 10.13
N GLY A 261 10.09 16.44 9.84
CA GLY A 261 10.23 17.85 9.53
C GLY A 261 10.68 18.09 8.08
N LYS A 262 9.98 18.99 7.38
CA LYS A 262 10.15 19.22 5.94
C LYS A 262 11.62 19.49 5.57
N ASP A 263 12.27 20.42 6.27
CA ASP A 263 13.63 20.85 5.92
C ASP A 263 14.65 19.73 6.14
N ASN A 264 14.52 18.96 7.21
CA ASN A 264 15.40 17.82 7.50
C ASN A 264 15.24 16.73 6.45
N ILE A 265 14.01 16.41 6.08
CA ILE A 265 13.72 15.39 5.06
C ILE A 265 14.25 15.83 3.70
N LEU A 266 14.05 17.08 3.28
CA LEU A 266 14.59 17.58 2.02
C LEU A 266 16.14 17.58 2.01
N LYS A 267 16.80 17.92 3.13
CA LYS A 267 18.26 17.78 3.26
C LYS A 267 18.70 16.33 3.13
N ALA A 268 17.98 15.38 3.76
CA ALA A 268 18.27 13.94 3.63
C ALA A 268 18.09 13.45 2.19
N TYR A 269 17.06 13.92 1.47
CA TYR A 269 16.85 13.59 0.05
C TYR A 269 17.97 14.15 -0.85
N HIS A 270 18.38 15.41 -0.65
CA HIS A 270 19.51 15.99 -1.39
C HIS A 270 20.81 15.24 -1.11
N HIS A 271 21.04 14.82 0.14
CA HIS A 271 22.18 13.97 0.50
C HIS A 271 22.10 12.63 -0.22
N ALA A 272 20.96 11.95 -0.16
CA ALA A 272 20.76 10.65 -0.81
C ALA A 272 20.99 10.72 -2.34
N ILE A 273 20.53 11.78 -3.01
CA ILE A 273 20.77 12.01 -4.44
C ILE A 273 22.27 12.16 -4.70
N ARG A 274 22.99 12.99 -3.92
CA ARG A 274 24.43 13.21 -4.07
C ARG A 274 25.23 11.93 -3.86
N GLU A 275 24.86 11.13 -2.88
CA GLU A 275 25.50 9.85 -2.55
C GLU A 275 24.98 8.67 -3.39
N LYS A 276 24.13 8.94 -4.40
CA LYS A 276 23.60 7.95 -5.34
C LYS A 276 22.80 6.80 -4.70
N TYR A 277 22.07 7.08 -3.62
CA TYR A 277 21.08 6.13 -3.07
C TYR A 277 20.02 5.82 -4.12
N ARG A 278 19.51 4.59 -4.07
CA ARG A 278 18.42 4.15 -4.96
C ARG A 278 17.09 4.57 -4.34
N PHE A 279 16.17 4.99 -5.19
CA PHE A 279 14.87 5.47 -4.79
C PHE A 279 13.76 4.45 -5.09
N TYR A 280 12.59 4.66 -4.52
CA TYR A 280 11.34 3.93 -4.73
C TYR A 280 11.31 2.52 -4.12
N SER A 281 10.43 1.63 -4.61
CA SER A 281 10.06 0.36 -3.97
C SER A 281 11.23 -0.61 -3.76
N TYR A 282 12.15 -0.68 -4.72
CA TYR A 282 13.35 -1.53 -4.65
C TYR A 282 14.62 -0.72 -4.36
N GLY A 283 14.45 0.52 -3.94
CA GLY A 283 15.54 1.39 -3.53
C GLY A 283 15.96 1.20 -2.09
N ASP A 284 16.77 2.14 -1.62
CA ASP A 284 17.27 2.16 -0.26
C ASP A 284 16.22 2.74 0.71
N ALA A 285 16.47 2.65 2.00
CA ALA A 285 15.57 3.12 3.05
C ALA A 285 16.25 4.12 3.98
N MET A 286 15.43 4.89 4.69
CA MET A 286 15.86 5.78 5.76
C MET A 286 15.15 5.44 7.06
N LEU A 287 15.87 5.59 8.18
CA LEU A 287 15.32 5.49 9.52
C LEU A 287 15.18 6.90 10.09
N ILE A 288 13.98 7.29 10.44
CA ILE A 288 13.66 8.64 10.93
C ILE A 288 13.23 8.53 12.38
N MET A 289 13.90 9.26 13.23
CA MET A 289 13.58 9.39 14.66
C MET A 289 13.11 10.82 14.94
N LYS A 290 12.08 10.95 15.77
CA LYS A 290 11.64 12.27 16.29
C LYS A 290 12.60 12.79 17.33
#